data_6368c6002499a972b7752f41cdd635f0
#
_entry.id   6368c6002499a972b7752f41cdd635f0
#
_cell.length_a   1.000
_cell.length_b   1.000
_cell.length_c   1.000
_cell.angle_alpha   90.00
_cell.angle_beta   90.00
_cell.angle_gamma   90.00
#
_symmetry.space_group_name_H-M   'P 1'
#
loop_
_entity.id
_entity.type
_entity.pdbx_description
1 polymer ?
#
loop_
_entity_poly.entity_id
_entity_poly.type
_entity_poly.pdbx_seq_one_letter_code
_entity_poly.pdbx_strand_id
1 'polypeptide(L)'
;PYTTLTDPSMTFRAVTVSSYNDANNSFYENSGRGFLSNGLIKPDVAAPGVNVSTPVGKVTGGSMAAALTAGGVAQFMEWAVVRFNNTSAGSQEIKNYLIRGANRNSSNTYPNREWGYGRLDIDGTFAMLSQIQR
;
A
#
# COMPACT_ATOMS: atom_id res chain seq x y z
N PRO A 1 -6.91 14.01 13.66
CA PRO A 1 -7.84 12.96 14.14
C PRO A 1 -7.42 11.60 13.63
N TYR A 2 -7.67 10.54 14.44
CA TYR A 2 -7.45 9.14 14.07
C TYR A 2 -8.78 8.45 13.77
N THR A 3 -8.72 7.24 13.20
CA THR A 3 -9.92 6.46 12.85
C THR A 3 -10.80 7.19 11.83
N THR A 4 -10.17 7.75 10.80
CA THR A 4 -10.82 8.51 9.73
C THR A 4 -10.90 7.76 8.41
N LEU A 5 -10.60 6.46 8.42
CA LEU A 5 -10.82 5.59 7.27
C LEU A 5 -12.32 5.33 7.09
N THR A 6 -12.76 5.33 5.83
CA THR A 6 -14.17 5.16 5.46
C THR A 6 -14.41 3.84 4.72
N ASP A 7 -15.65 3.40 4.65
CA ASP A 7 -16.01 2.28 3.80
C ASP A 7 -15.70 2.57 2.31
N PRO A 8 -15.23 1.57 1.54
CA PRO A 8 -15.02 0.15 1.89
C PRO A 8 -13.62 -0.16 2.45
N SER A 9 -12.81 0.85 2.81
CA SER A 9 -11.42 0.64 3.27
C SER A 9 -11.32 -0.14 4.59
N MET A 10 -12.43 -0.26 5.32
CA MET A 10 -12.50 -0.98 6.60
C MET A 10 -12.58 -2.51 6.43
N THR A 11 -12.70 -3.02 5.21
CA THR A 11 -12.79 -4.45 4.98
C THR A 11 -11.47 -5.16 5.17
N PHE A 12 -11.50 -6.35 5.78
CA PHE A 12 -10.31 -7.17 5.99
C PHE A 12 -9.65 -7.62 4.68
N ARG A 13 -10.44 -7.89 3.64
CA ARG A 13 -9.96 -8.47 2.37
C ARG A 13 -9.38 -7.45 1.39
N ALA A 14 -9.69 -6.17 1.52
CA ALA A 14 -9.11 -5.14 0.65
C ALA A 14 -7.73 -4.70 1.15
N VAL A 15 -6.89 -4.26 0.22
CA VAL A 15 -5.69 -3.48 0.53
C VAL A 15 -6.10 -2.04 0.71
N THR A 16 -5.94 -1.53 1.92
CA THR A 16 -6.25 -0.13 2.26
C THR A 16 -4.98 0.69 2.26
N VAL A 17 -5.00 1.80 1.55
CA VAL A 17 -3.82 2.61 1.27
C VAL A 17 -4.01 4.02 1.79
N SER A 18 -3.06 4.51 2.58
CA SER A 18 -2.92 5.92 2.90
C SER A 18 -2.04 6.64 1.89
N SER A 19 -2.05 7.96 1.93
CA SER A 19 -1.40 8.80 0.94
C SER A 19 -0.25 9.60 1.54
N TYR A 20 0.86 9.70 0.79
CA TYR A 20 1.99 10.55 1.19
C TYR A 20 2.55 11.35 0.00
N ASN A 21 3.35 12.37 0.31
CA ASN A 21 4.07 13.16 -0.67
C ASN A 21 5.46 12.54 -0.90
N ASP A 22 5.67 11.98 -2.08
CA ASP A 22 6.93 11.31 -2.43
C ASP A 22 8.12 12.28 -2.58
N ALA A 23 7.86 13.54 -2.93
CA ALA A 23 8.91 14.54 -3.13
C ALA A 23 9.69 14.89 -1.84
N ASN A 24 9.03 14.78 -0.68
CA ASN A 24 9.62 15.12 0.62
C ASN A 24 9.39 14.04 1.69
N ASN A 25 8.81 12.92 1.33
CA ASN A 25 8.46 11.81 2.23
C ASN A 25 7.56 12.21 3.41
N SER A 26 6.72 13.23 3.26
CA SER A 26 5.77 13.65 4.29
C SER A 26 4.42 12.96 4.12
N PHE A 27 3.78 12.62 5.24
CA PHE A 27 2.41 12.12 5.22
C PHE A 27 1.44 13.21 4.68
N TYR A 28 0.46 12.80 3.88
CA TYR A 28 -0.54 13.73 3.37
C TYR A 28 -1.60 14.01 4.43
N GLU A 29 -1.74 15.27 4.84
CA GLU A 29 -2.59 15.66 5.98
C GLU A 29 -4.07 15.27 5.81
N ASN A 30 -4.58 15.29 4.59
CA ASN A 30 -5.96 14.92 4.28
C ASN A 30 -6.14 13.41 4.02
N SER A 31 -5.09 12.60 4.17
CA SER A 31 -5.21 11.16 4.11
C SER A 31 -5.94 10.60 5.32
N GLY A 32 -6.75 9.57 5.10
CA GLY A 32 -7.36 8.81 6.19
C GLY A 32 -6.29 8.17 7.09
N ARG A 33 -6.56 8.16 8.39
CA ARG A 33 -5.71 7.57 9.44
C ARG A 33 -6.45 6.46 10.17
N GLY A 34 -5.72 5.38 10.48
CA GLY A 34 -6.22 4.28 11.30
C GLY A 34 -5.93 4.47 12.80
N PHE A 35 -5.99 3.49 13.65
CA PHE A 35 -6.51 2.16 13.34
C PHE A 35 -8.03 2.18 13.38
N LEU A 36 -8.66 1.08 12.94
CA LEU A 36 -10.12 0.97 13.03
C LEU A 36 -10.57 0.81 14.48
N SER A 37 -11.82 1.20 14.76
CA SER A 37 -12.42 1.10 16.11
C SER A 37 -12.53 -0.34 16.62
N ASN A 38 -12.60 -1.31 15.72
CA ASN A 38 -12.62 -2.74 16.05
C ASN A 38 -11.21 -3.34 16.30
N GLY A 39 -10.16 -2.51 16.33
CA GLY A 39 -8.78 -2.94 16.54
C GLY A 39 -8.06 -3.45 15.30
N LEU A 40 -8.72 -3.52 14.15
CA LEU A 40 -8.07 -3.93 12.90
C LEU A 40 -7.03 -2.89 12.47
N ILE A 41 -5.82 -3.37 12.15
CA ILE A 41 -4.74 -2.51 11.69
C ILE A 41 -4.99 -2.12 10.23
N LYS A 42 -5.26 -0.84 10.03
CA LYS A 42 -5.42 -0.16 8.75
C LYS A 42 -4.86 1.26 8.86
N PRO A 43 -4.31 1.87 7.82
CA PRO A 43 -4.12 1.32 6.46
C PRO A 43 -3.13 0.16 6.45
N ASP A 44 -3.11 -0.62 5.36
CA ASP A 44 -2.13 -1.69 5.19
C ASP A 44 -0.76 -1.12 4.81
N VAL A 45 -0.74 -0.22 3.84
CA VAL A 45 0.47 0.47 3.36
C VAL A 45 0.16 1.92 3.02
N ALA A 46 1.21 2.73 2.80
CA ALA A 46 1.11 4.07 2.25
C ALA A 46 1.69 4.11 0.83
N ALA A 47 1.10 4.90 -0.06
CA ALA A 47 1.60 5.10 -1.42
C ALA A 47 1.57 6.59 -1.81
N PRO A 48 2.35 7.01 -2.84
CA PRO A 48 2.33 8.38 -3.31
C PRO A 48 0.93 8.84 -3.74
N GLY A 49 0.50 9.99 -3.29
CA GLY A 49 -0.80 10.53 -3.63
C GLY A 49 -0.85 12.05 -3.70
N VAL A 50 0.32 12.72 -3.65
CA VAL A 50 0.42 14.18 -3.74
C VAL A 50 1.17 14.56 -5.00
N ASN A 51 0.56 15.44 -5.81
CA ASN A 51 1.13 15.92 -7.08
C ASN A 51 1.56 14.78 -8.03
N VAL A 52 0.80 13.72 -8.06
CA VAL A 52 1.04 12.57 -8.95
C VAL A 52 0.84 13.01 -10.40
N SER A 53 1.84 12.76 -11.24
CA SER A 53 1.76 13.08 -12.68
C SER A 53 0.81 12.13 -13.39
N THR A 54 -0.14 12.71 -14.12
CA THR A 54 -1.12 11.96 -14.90
C THR A 54 -1.21 12.57 -16.31
N PRO A 55 -1.85 11.91 -17.29
CA PRO A 55 -2.06 12.47 -18.62
C PRO A 55 -2.86 13.79 -18.64
N VAL A 56 -3.62 14.05 -17.58
CA VAL A 56 -4.42 15.29 -17.45
C VAL A 56 -3.77 16.32 -16.50
N GLY A 57 -2.52 16.12 -16.12
CA GLY A 57 -1.77 17.00 -15.22
C GLY A 57 -1.46 16.37 -13.87
N LYS A 58 -1.03 17.18 -12.91
CA LYS A 58 -0.74 16.71 -11.54
C LYS A 58 -2.01 16.65 -10.71
N VAL A 59 -2.24 15.55 -10.07
CA VAL A 59 -3.42 15.29 -9.23
C VAL A 59 -2.99 14.87 -7.82
N THR A 60 -3.74 15.31 -6.81
CA THR A 60 -3.52 14.96 -5.40
C THR A 60 -4.76 14.30 -4.82
N GLY A 61 -4.59 13.22 -4.09
CA GLY A 61 -5.66 12.52 -3.37
C GLY A 61 -5.32 11.08 -3.03
N GLY A 62 -6.03 10.53 -2.06
CA GLY A 62 -5.96 9.11 -1.71
C GLY A 62 -6.29 8.18 -2.88
N SER A 63 -7.13 8.64 -3.80
CA SER A 63 -7.44 7.90 -5.04
C SER A 63 -6.21 7.66 -5.91
N MET A 64 -5.24 8.59 -5.91
CA MET A 64 -3.98 8.41 -6.65
C MET A 64 -3.10 7.35 -5.99
N ALA A 65 -3.01 7.36 -4.67
CA ALA A 65 -2.31 6.32 -3.92
C ALA A 65 -2.94 4.94 -4.17
N ALA A 66 -4.25 4.84 -4.16
CA ALA A 66 -4.97 3.60 -4.47
C ALA A 66 -4.73 3.14 -5.92
N ALA A 67 -4.75 4.04 -6.89
CA ALA A 67 -4.50 3.72 -8.31
C ALA A 67 -3.06 3.21 -8.54
N LEU A 68 -2.06 3.87 -7.94
CA LEU A 68 -0.67 3.42 -8.02
C LEU A 68 -0.48 2.05 -7.37
N THR A 69 -1.12 1.81 -6.23
CA THR A 69 -1.10 0.49 -5.58
C THR A 69 -1.75 -0.57 -6.46
N ALA A 70 -2.88 -0.27 -7.09
CA ALA A 70 -3.53 -1.19 -8.03
C ALA A 70 -2.62 -1.54 -9.22
N GLY A 71 -1.86 -0.55 -9.74
CA GLY A 71 -0.85 -0.79 -10.78
C GLY A 71 0.26 -1.75 -10.30
N GLY A 72 0.76 -1.56 -9.10
CA GLY A 72 1.73 -2.47 -8.49
C GLY A 72 1.18 -3.88 -8.26
N VAL A 73 -0.06 -3.99 -7.84
CA VAL A 73 -0.76 -5.29 -7.72
C VAL A 73 -0.92 -5.95 -9.09
N ALA A 74 -1.21 -5.18 -10.14
CA ALA A 74 -1.31 -5.72 -11.50
C ALA A 74 0.03 -6.31 -11.98
N GLN A 75 1.16 -5.66 -11.68
CA GLN A 75 2.50 -6.21 -11.96
C GLN A 75 2.74 -7.52 -11.19
N PHE A 76 2.33 -7.57 -9.92
CA PHE A 76 2.41 -8.79 -9.14
C PHE A 76 1.54 -9.91 -9.74
N MET A 77 0.32 -9.60 -10.15
CA MET A 77 -0.60 -10.57 -10.77
C MET A 77 -0.08 -11.06 -12.13
N GLU A 78 0.57 -10.21 -12.91
CA GLU A 78 1.22 -10.66 -14.14
C GLU A 78 2.28 -11.73 -13.83
N TRP A 79 3.17 -11.45 -12.88
CA TRP A 79 4.19 -12.41 -12.47
C TRP A 79 3.57 -13.69 -11.86
N ALA A 80 2.61 -13.54 -10.96
CA ALA A 80 2.05 -14.67 -10.22
C ALA A 80 1.17 -15.56 -11.10
N VAL A 81 0.19 -14.97 -11.76
CA VAL A 81 -0.86 -15.71 -12.48
C VAL A 81 -0.52 -15.91 -13.94
N VAL A 82 -0.14 -14.85 -14.66
CA VAL A 82 0.09 -14.92 -16.11
C VAL A 82 1.38 -15.69 -16.42
N ARG A 83 2.41 -15.51 -15.61
CA ARG A 83 3.69 -16.26 -15.75
C ARG A 83 3.75 -17.53 -14.92
N PHE A 84 2.63 -17.95 -14.33
CA PHE A 84 2.47 -19.23 -13.63
C PHE A 84 3.40 -19.43 -12.41
N ASN A 85 3.88 -18.37 -11.76
CA ASN A 85 4.71 -18.51 -10.56
C ASN A 85 3.89 -18.80 -9.30
N ASN A 86 2.65 -18.27 -9.20
CA ASN A 86 1.70 -18.56 -8.14
C ASN A 86 0.27 -18.28 -8.62
N THR A 87 -0.33 -19.24 -9.32
CA THR A 87 -1.64 -19.10 -9.96
C THR A 87 -2.80 -19.05 -8.96
N SER A 88 -2.58 -19.41 -7.71
CA SER A 88 -3.57 -19.39 -6.63
C SER A 88 -3.49 -18.15 -5.74
N ALA A 89 -2.63 -17.18 -6.07
CA ALA A 89 -2.46 -15.97 -5.27
C ALA A 89 -3.78 -15.21 -5.10
N GLY A 90 -4.29 -15.20 -3.86
CA GLY A 90 -5.50 -14.49 -3.47
C GLY A 90 -5.22 -13.13 -2.83
N SER A 91 -6.25 -12.36 -2.58
CA SER A 91 -6.14 -10.99 -2.04
C SER A 91 -5.37 -10.92 -0.72
N GLN A 92 -5.56 -11.88 0.17
CA GLN A 92 -4.86 -11.92 1.45
C GLN A 92 -3.36 -12.17 1.28
N GLU A 93 -2.99 -13.06 0.38
CA GLU A 93 -1.59 -13.38 0.10
C GLU A 93 -0.88 -12.20 -0.57
N ILE A 94 -1.53 -11.57 -1.55
CA ILE A 94 -1.02 -10.35 -2.20
C ILE A 94 -0.78 -9.26 -1.16
N LYS A 95 -1.75 -9.00 -0.29
CA LYS A 95 -1.62 -8.04 0.80
C LYS A 95 -0.43 -8.36 1.70
N ASN A 96 -0.25 -9.62 2.09
CA ASN A 96 0.87 -10.02 2.92
C ASN A 96 2.23 -9.80 2.24
N TYR A 97 2.34 -10.03 0.94
CA TYR A 97 3.57 -9.74 0.19
C TYR A 97 3.86 -8.24 0.11
N LEU A 98 2.85 -7.41 -0.14
CA LEU A 98 3.02 -5.95 -0.14
C LEU A 98 3.47 -5.43 1.23
N ILE A 99 2.88 -5.95 2.31
CA ILE A 99 3.26 -5.59 3.68
C ILE A 99 4.70 -6.02 3.99
N ARG A 100 5.09 -7.22 3.59
CA ARG A 100 6.45 -7.74 3.86
C ARG A 100 7.51 -6.99 3.05
N GLY A 101 7.21 -6.63 1.81
CA GLY A 101 8.10 -5.87 0.93
C GLY A 101 8.12 -4.36 1.20
N ALA A 102 7.21 -3.84 2.04
CA ALA A 102 7.07 -2.41 2.28
C ALA A 102 8.36 -1.78 2.84
N ASN A 103 8.67 -0.59 2.35
CA ASN A 103 9.81 0.19 2.83
C ASN A 103 9.48 0.88 4.16
N ARG A 104 10.34 0.71 5.16
CA ARG A 104 10.18 1.24 6.51
C ARG A 104 11.31 2.17 6.87
N ASN A 105 10.96 3.37 7.33
CA ASN A 105 11.91 4.30 7.89
C ASN A 105 12.24 3.91 9.34
N SER A 106 13.53 3.86 9.68
CA SER A 106 13.99 3.50 11.03
C SER A 106 13.57 4.48 12.13
N SER A 107 13.16 5.70 11.78
CA SER A 107 12.66 6.70 12.73
C SER A 107 11.23 6.46 13.19
N ASN A 108 10.48 5.56 12.53
CA ASN A 108 9.09 5.27 12.83
C ASN A 108 8.91 3.83 13.36
N THR A 109 7.93 3.67 14.25
CA THR A 109 7.47 2.34 14.65
C THR A 109 6.36 1.87 13.70
N TYR A 110 6.40 0.61 13.29
CA TYR A 110 5.40 0.00 12.40
C TYR A 110 4.77 -1.25 13.04
N PRO A 111 3.49 -1.54 12.77
CA PRO A 111 2.56 -0.68 12.01
C PRO A 111 2.16 0.57 12.79
N ASN A 112 1.80 1.64 12.08
CA ASN A 112 1.26 2.86 12.68
C ASN A 112 0.04 3.41 11.95
N ARG A 113 -0.61 4.41 12.53
CA ARG A 113 -1.92 4.90 12.09
C ARG A 113 -1.89 5.68 10.77
N GLU A 114 -0.73 6.13 10.35
CA GLU A 114 -0.52 6.92 9.13
C GLU A 114 0.03 6.06 8.01
N TRP A 115 1.12 5.37 8.25
CA TRP A 115 1.88 4.62 7.25
C TRP A 115 1.51 3.14 7.16
N GLY A 116 0.62 2.65 8.03
CA GLY A 116 0.35 1.22 8.13
C GLY A 116 1.62 0.43 8.41
N TYR A 117 1.90 -0.56 7.58
CA TYR A 117 3.12 -1.38 7.67
C TYR A 117 4.32 -0.79 6.91
N GLY A 118 4.18 0.36 6.30
CA GLY A 118 5.26 1.07 5.59
C GLY A 118 4.81 1.59 4.21
N ARG A 119 5.77 2.17 3.49
CA ARG A 119 5.53 2.66 2.13
C ARG A 119 5.51 1.51 1.14
N LEU A 120 4.58 1.54 0.20
CA LEU A 120 4.52 0.59 -0.90
C LEU A 120 5.85 0.57 -1.66
N ASP A 121 6.42 -0.61 -1.80
CA ASP A 121 7.67 -0.85 -2.52
C ASP A 121 7.53 -2.14 -3.34
N ILE A 122 7.25 -2.00 -4.62
CA ILE A 122 7.03 -3.11 -5.52
C ILE A 122 8.35 -3.83 -5.81
N ASP A 123 9.44 -3.08 -5.99
CA ASP A 123 10.77 -3.67 -6.18
C ASP A 123 11.21 -4.44 -4.95
N GLY A 124 11.01 -3.88 -3.75
CA GLY A 124 11.26 -4.56 -2.47
C GLY A 124 10.43 -5.83 -2.32
N THR A 125 9.17 -5.80 -2.77
CA THR A 125 8.29 -6.98 -2.78
C THR A 125 8.85 -8.09 -3.68
N PHE A 126 9.25 -7.77 -4.91
CA PHE A 126 9.86 -8.75 -5.82
C PHE A 126 11.23 -9.23 -5.35
N ALA A 127 12.06 -8.36 -4.80
CA ALA A 127 13.35 -8.74 -4.21
C ALA A 127 13.17 -9.75 -3.08
N MET A 128 12.20 -9.55 -2.20
CA MET A 128 11.85 -10.49 -1.12
C MET A 128 11.37 -11.83 -1.69
N LEU A 129 10.49 -11.82 -2.69
CA LEU A 129 9.99 -13.04 -3.33
C LEU A 129 11.10 -13.85 -3.98
N SER A 130 12.07 -13.21 -4.63
CA SER A 130 13.21 -13.89 -5.24
C SER A 130 14.11 -14.61 -4.22
N GLN A 131 14.13 -14.15 -2.97
CA GLN A 131 14.86 -14.81 -1.88
C GLN A 131 14.13 -16.04 -1.34
N ILE A 132 12.80 -16.02 -1.35
CA ILE A 132 11.97 -17.14 -0.85
C ILE A 132 11.95 -18.31 -1.83
N GLN A 133 12.06 -18.05 -3.13
CA GLN A 133 12.05 -19.09 -4.18
C GLN A 133 13.39 -19.82 -4.38
N ARG A 134 14.37 -19.47 -3.61
CA ARG A 134 15.66 -20.17 -3.56
C ARG A 134 15.65 -21.25 -2.47
#